data_2b884802c7193da4826e39e4c4611569
#
_entry.id   2b884802c7193da4826e39e4c4611569
#
_cell.length_a   1.000
_cell.length_b   1.000
_cell.length_c   1.000
_cell.angle_alpha   90.00
_cell.angle_beta   90.00
_cell.angle_gamma   90.00
#
_symmetry.space_group_name_H-M   'P 1'
#
loop_
_entity.id
_entity.type
_entity.pdbx_description
1 polymer ?
#
loop_
_entity_poly.entity_id
_entity_poly.type
_entity_poly.pdbx_seq_one_letter_code
_entity_poly.pdbx_strand_id
1 'polypeptide(L)'
;MKNINIVICLLFVSAFSRAQQLQSFISEAVGNSPEIQAYNLRHNIAEEKVNEADWIPNTEFSAGYFVSEPETRTGAQRARFSARQMLPWFGTITARENYASAMADSEYEEIVIARRKLALSVSQSYYRLYSINEKQKVLEENIQLLKTYEKLALTSVEVGKASAVDVLRLQIRQNELQQQKEVLDEGYLGEQTTLNTLLNRDGNTEVVILEKLMLPDEDGVFAEDALTLNPELLKYDKLYESVVQSEELNQAERNPMIGFGLDYVPVSERPDMSFSDNGKDIFMPMVSVSVPLFNNKYKSTSKQNELRQLEITAQKDNRLNVLESAFAQAISQRNQARIKYNTQEKNLKQANDAEEILIKNYETGTIDFNDVLDIQELQLKFQINQISAITTYYAQSAVVNYLITQ
;
A
#
# COMPACT_ATOMS: atom_id res chain seq x y z
N MET A 1 -17.67 -47.12 8.07
CA MET A 1 -17.82 -45.71 8.45
C MET A 1 -16.48 -44.95 8.63
N LYS A 2 -15.33 -45.62 8.82
CA LYS A 2 -14.01 -44.96 8.99
C LYS A 2 -13.40 -44.36 7.69
N ASN A 3 -13.77 -44.88 6.51
CA ASN A 3 -13.21 -44.46 5.23
C ASN A 3 -13.93 -43.25 4.59
N ILE A 4 -15.14 -42.93 5.04
CA ILE A 4 -15.91 -41.76 4.54
C ILE A 4 -15.34 -40.45 5.13
N ASN A 5 -14.88 -40.48 6.38
CA ASN A 5 -14.31 -39.31 7.04
C ASN A 5 -12.92 -38.87 6.44
N ILE A 6 -12.15 -39.84 5.92
CA ILE A 6 -10.86 -39.55 5.28
C ILE A 6 -11.05 -38.87 3.90
N VAL A 7 -12.07 -39.29 3.15
CA VAL A 7 -12.39 -38.68 1.84
C VAL A 7 -12.95 -37.26 2.01
N ILE A 8 -13.75 -37.01 3.04
CA ILE A 8 -14.26 -35.65 3.35
C ILE A 8 -13.14 -34.75 3.81
N CYS A 9 -12.19 -35.22 4.64
CA CYS A 9 -10.99 -34.43 5.00
C CYS A 9 -10.07 -34.13 3.80
N LEU A 10 -9.90 -35.06 2.87
CA LEU A 10 -9.12 -34.84 1.65
C LEU A 10 -9.77 -33.84 0.69
N LEU A 11 -11.11 -33.83 0.60
CA LEU A 11 -11.86 -32.83 -0.19
C LEU A 11 -11.81 -31.44 0.44
N PHE A 12 -11.80 -31.31 1.77
CA PHE A 12 -11.63 -30.01 2.44
C PHE A 12 -10.20 -29.46 2.31
N VAL A 13 -9.18 -30.30 2.32
CA VAL A 13 -7.78 -29.86 2.11
C VAL A 13 -7.55 -29.36 0.69
N SER A 14 -8.23 -29.93 -0.32
CA SER A 14 -8.09 -29.48 -1.71
C SER A 14 -8.84 -28.15 -2.01
N ALA A 15 -9.86 -27.80 -1.22
CA ALA A 15 -10.56 -26.51 -1.37
C ALA A 15 -9.75 -25.34 -0.77
N PHE A 16 -8.94 -25.56 0.25
CA PHE A 16 -8.07 -24.54 0.86
C PHE A 16 -6.80 -24.22 0.03
N SER A 17 -6.39 -25.14 -0.88
CA SER A 17 -5.17 -24.91 -1.68
C SER A 17 -5.33 -23.94 -2.85
N ARG A 18 -6.56 -23.54 -3.21
CA ARG A 18 -6.85 -22.77 -4.42
C ARG A 18 -6.73 -21.24 -4.27
N ALA A 19 -6.96 -20.71 -3.06
CA ALA A 19 -6.72 -19.28 -2.77
C ALA A 19 -5.25 -18.99 -2.37
N GLN A 20 -4.39 -20.00 -2.40
CA GLN A 20 -3.06 -19.97 -1.77
C GLN A 20 -2.01 -19.30 -2.65
N GLN A 21 -2.13 -19.35 -3.99
CA GLN A 21 -1.08 -18.85 -4.88
C GLN A 21 -0.99 -17.34 -4.89
N LEU A 22 -2.11 -16.62 -5.10
CA LEU A 22 -2.14 -15.16 -5.06
C LEU A 22 -1.70 -14.64 -3.69
N GLN A 23 -2.20 -15.25 -2.61
CA GLN A 23 -1.85 -14.84 -1.25
C GLN A 23 -0.36 -15.07 -0.95
N SER A 24 0.24 -16.12 -1.51
CA SER A 24 1.68 -16.37 -1.42
C SER A 24 2.48 -15.26 -2.10
N PHE A 25 2.10 -14.85 -3.32
CA PHE A 25 2.74 -13.73 -4.02
C PHE A 25 2.59 -12.40 -3.26
N ILE A 26 1.41 -12.12 -2.70
CA ILE A 26 1.21 -10.93 -1.87
C ILE A 26 2.12 -10.96 -0.64
N SER A 27 2.22 -12.10 0.04
CA SER A 27 3.07 -12.24 1.23
C SER A 27 4.56 -12.09 0.89
N GLU A 28 5.00 -12.67 -0.23
CA GLU A 28 6.36 -12.53 -0.75
C GLU A 28 6.68 -11.07 -1.10
N ALA A 29 5.78 -10.39 -1.82
CA ALA A 29 5.93 -8.98 -2.18
C ALA A 29 6.05 -8.08 -0.94
N VAL A 30 5.15 -8.25 0.03
CA VAL A 30 5.15 -7.46 1.27
C VAL A 30 6.42 -7.71 2.09
N GLY A 31 6.90 -8.96 2.13
CA GLY A 31 8.11 -9.33 2.86
C GLY A 31 9.40 -8.80 2.24
N ASN A 32 9.44 -8.68 0.92
CA ASN A 32 10.65 -8.32 0.17
C ASN A 32 10.67 -6.86 -0.32
N SER A 33 9.58 -6.10 -0.16
CA SER A 33 9.45 -4.76 -0.75
C SER A 33 10.41 -3.74 -0.12
N PRO A 34 11.32 -3.12 -0.91
CA PRO A 34 12.18 -2.04 -0.44
C PRO A 34 11.37 -0.78 -0.05
N GLU A 35 10.24 -0.55 -0.70
CA GLU A 35 9.35 0.58 -0.37
C GLU A 35 8.75 0.43 1.03
N ILE A 36 8.22 -0.76 1.37
CA ILE A 36 7.69 -1.05 2.71
C ILE A 36 8.82 -0.98 3.75
N GLN A 37 10.02 -1.46 3.41
CA GLN A 37 11.18 -1.32 4.29
C GLN A 37 11.51 0.16 4.55
N ALA A 38 11.46 1.01 3.54
CA ALA A 38 11.69 2.45 3.70
C ALA A 38 10.64 3.10 4.62
N TYR A 39 9.35 2.72 4.51
CA TYR A 39 8.31 3.20 5.43
C TYR A 39 8.51 2.69 6.86
N ASN A 40 8.90 1.43 7.06
CA ASN A 40 9.23 0.90 8.39
C ASN A 40 10.40 1.69 9.03
N LEU A 41 11.45 1.99 8.25
CA LEU A 41 12.57 2.81 8.74
C LEU A 41 12.14 4.24 9.08
N ARG A 42 11.23 4.83 8.30
CA ARG A 42 10.66 6.16 8.60
C ARG A 42 9.86 6.15 9.91
N HIS A 43 9.06 5.11 10.14
CA HIS A 43 8.35 4.94 11.39
C HIS A 43 9.32 4.78 12.57
N ASN A 44 10.36 3.93 12.44
CA ASN A 44 11.39 3.78 13.47
C ASN A 44 12.11 5.11 13.76
N ILE A 45 12.37 5.95 12.74
CA ILE A 45 12.91 7.31 12.94
C ILE A 45 11.93 8.17 13.72
N ALA A 46 10.62 8.03 13.49
CA ALA A 46 9.61 8.77 14.25
C ALA A 46 9.54 8.28 15.70
N GLU A 47 9.68 6.97 15.96
CA GLU A 47 9.79 6.42 17.33
C GLU A 47 11.04 6.91 18.05
N GLU A 48 12.20 7.03 17.37
CA GLU A 48 13.40 7.61 17.99
C GLU A 48 13.22 9.09 18.33
N LYS A 49 12.37 9.83 17.62
CA LYS A 49 12.00 11.20 18.03
C LYS A 49 11.16 11.23 19.31
N VAL A 50 10.40 10.17 19.61
CA VAL A 50 9.74 10.04 20.92
C VAL A 50 10.78 9.88 22.02
N ASN A 51 11.79 9.02 21.80
CA ASN A 51 12.90 8.84 22.73
C ASN A 51 13.73 10.13 22.93
N GLU A 52 13.85 10.96 21.88
CA GLU A 52 14.53 12.25 21.94
C GLU A 52 13.71 13.28 22.74
N ALA A 53 12.40 13.14 22.87
CA ALA A 53 11.50 14.17 23.43
C ALA A 53 11.69 14.44 24.92
N ASP A 54 12.36 13.57 25.67
CA ASP A 54 12.66 13.71 27.09
C ASP A 54 13.83 14.67 27.40
N TRP A 55 14.40 15.27 26.33
CA TRP A 55 15.56 16.15 26.51
C TRP A 55 15.32 17.32 27.48
N ILE A 56 16.33 17.64 28.30
CA ILE A 56 16.40 18.85 29.11
C ILE A 56 17.45 19.80 28.51
N PRO A 57 17.29 21.14 28.69
CA PRO A 57 18.29 22.10 28.24
C PRO A 57 19.68 21.79 28.79
N ASN A 58 20.72 22.14 28.02
CA ASN A 58 22.09 21.88 28.41
C ASN A 58 22.45 22.57 29.73
N THR A 59 23.28 21.92 30.54
CA THR A 59 23.90 22.55 31.69
C THR A 59 24.95 23.55 31.22
N GLU A 60 24.81 24.80 31.61
CA GLU A 60 25.74 25.86 31.24
C GLU A 60 26.84 26.00 32.31
N PHE A 61 28.08 25.88 31.89
CA PHE A 61 29.24 26.20 32.73
C PHE A 61 29.89 27.47 32.20
N SER A 62 30.19 28.41 33.11
CA SER A 62 30.93 29.61 32.76
C SER A 62 32.04 29.90 33.76
N ALA A 63 33.14 30.46 33.28
CA ALA A 63 34.26 30.89 34.09
C ALA A 63 34.66 32.31 33.68
N GLY A 64 34.82 33.18 34.66
CA GLY A 64 35.28 34.56 34.47
C GLY A 64 36.45 34.85 35.42
N TYR A 65 37.44 35.61 34.93
CA TYR A 65 38.54 36.10 35.73
C TYR A 65 38.41 37.64 35.86
N PHE A 66 38.55 38.13 37.08
CA PHE A 66 38.52 39.58 37.32
C PHE A 66 39.86 40.21 37.05
N VAL A 67 40.02 40.94 35.95
CA VAL A 67 41.21 41.72 35.61
C VAL A 67 41.39 42.88 36.63
N SER A 68 40.29 43.46 37.09
CA SER A 68 40.22 44.42 38.15
C SER A 68 39.50 43.74 39.33
N GLU A 69 40.25 43.35 40.36
CA GLU A 69 39.73 42.54 41.47
C GLU A 69 38.75 43.35 42.32
N PRO A 70 37.45 43.03 42.40
CA PRO A 70 36.48 43.71 43.24
C PRO A 70 36.79 43.37 44.71
N GLU A 71 36.98 44.42 45.53
CA GLU A 71 37.17 44.26 46.95
C GLU A 71 35.87 43.98 47.74
N THR A 72 35.88 42.98 48.60
CA THR A 72 34.78 42.67 49.49
C THR A 72 35.27 42.67 50.97
N ARG A 73 34.34 42.58 51.93
CA ARG A 73 34.70 42.50 53.34
C ARG A 73 35.68 41.34 53.62
N THR A 74 35.51 40.20 52.90
CA THR A 74 36.34 39.01 53.15
C THR A 74 37.59 38.95 52.25
N GLY A 75 37.79 39.90 51.36
CA GLY A 75 38.95 40.01 50.48
C GLY A 75 38.58 40.25 48.99
N ALA A 76 39.59 40.34 48.16
CA ALA A 76 39.41 40.56 46.70
C ALA A 76 38.97 39.31 45.96
N GLN A 77 37.95 39.44 45.11
CA GLN A 77 37.47 38.35 44.26
C GLN A 77 38.39 38.15 43.04
N ARG A 78 38.84 36.91 42.78
CA ARG A 78 39.78 36.57 41.69
C ARG A 78 39.10 36.07 40.43
N ALA A 79 38.16 35.18 40.63
CA ALA A 79 37.46 34.53 39.51
C ALA A 79 36.01 34.21 39.93
N ARG A 80 35.17 33.87 38.95
CA ARG A 80 33.83 33.36 39.18
C ARG A 80 33.63 32.12 38.30
N PHE A 81 33.22 31.04 38.91
CA PHE A 81 32.81 29.83 38.26
C PHE A 81 31.30 29.63 38.49
N SER A 82 30.55 29.40 37.41
CA SER A 82 29.09 29.24 37.48
C SER A 82 28.68 27.96 36.81
N ALA A 83 27.77 27.22 37.42
CA ALA A 83 27.02 26.12 36.80
C ALA A 83 25.53 26.45 36.83
N ARG A 84 24.82 26.32 35.73
CA ARG A 84 23.39 26.61 35.63
C ARG A 84 22.67 25.51 34.85
N GLN A 85 21.50 25.06 35.37
CA GLN A 85 20.61 24.13 34.74
C GLN A 85 19.21 24.72 34.67
N MET A 86 18.64 24.79 33.44
CA MET A 86 17.23 25.14 33.25
C MET A 86 16.41 23.85 33.10
N LEU A 87 15.25 23.82 33.74
CA LEU A 87 14.29 22.73 33.65
C LEU A 87 12.98 23.26 33.07
N PRO A 88 12.37 22.55 32.08
CA PRO A 88 11.06 22.90 31.58
C PRO A 88 10.00 22.75 32.67
N TRP A 89 8.90 23.47 32.56
CA TRP A 89 7.77 23.35 33.48
C TRP A 89 7.20 21.92 33.47
N PHE A 90 6.56 21.56 34.58
CA PHE A 90 5.92 20.25 34.72
C PHE A 90 4.94 19.97 33.56
N GLY A 91 5.01 18.75 33.01
CA GLY A 91 4.18 18.32 31.89
C GLY A 91 4.70 18.70 30.48
N THR A 92 5.72 19.58 30.34
CA THR A 92 6.26 19.96 29.03
C THR A 92 6.94 18.79 28.33
N ILE A 93 7.70 17.96 29.06
CA ILE A 93 8.34 16.75 28.50
C ILE A 93 7.25 15.78 28.00
N THR A 94 6.27 15.48 28.86
CA THR A 94 5.15 14.60 28.46
C THR A 94 4.38 15.12 27.24
N ALA A 95 4.17 16.45 27.12
CA ALA A 95 3.54 17.03 25.96
C ALA A 95 4.40 16.87 24.68
N ARG A 96 5.74 16.94 24.79
CA ARG A 96 6.65 16.65 23.68
C ARG A 96 6.59 15.19 23.25
N GLU A 97 6.63 14.27 24.22
CA GLU A 97 6.49 12.83 23.98
C GLU A 97 5.16 12.51 23.30
N ASN A 98 4.04 13.05 23.79
CA ASN A 98 2.72 12.85 23.21
C ASN A 98 2.66 13.35 21.76
N TYR A 99 3.20 14.55 21.50
CA TYR A 99 3.26 15.08 20.14
C TYR A 99 4.11 14.22 19.20
N ALA A 100 5.29 13.80 19.65
CA ALA A 100 6.16 12.92 18.87
C ALA A 100 5.51 11.55 18.60
N SER A 101 4.83 10.97 19.61
CA SER A 101 4.08 9.72 19.50
C SER A 101 2.93 9.83 18.51
N ALA A 102 2.13 10.90 18.58
CA ALA A 102 1.05 11.13 17.63
C ALA A 102 1.54 11.29 16.16
N MET A 103 2.72 11.86 15.97
CA MET A 103 3.39 11.92 14.67
C MET A 103 3.84 10.53 14.21
N ALA A 104 4.39 9.69 15.09
CA ALA A 104 4.79 8.32 14.79
C ALA A 104 3.59 7.45 14.40
N ASP A 105 2.44 7.62 15.07
CA ASP A 105 1.19 6.95 14.73
C ASP A 105 0.75 7.25 13.28
N SER A 106 0.92 8.49 12.82
CA SER A 106 0.57 8.87 11.44
C SER A 106 1.51 8.23 10.40
N GLU A 107 2.78 8.04 10.73
CA GLU A 107 3.76 7.33 9.88
C GLU A 107 3.48 5.82 9.82
N TYR A 108 2.92 5.23 10.87
CA TYR A 108 2.49 3.83 10.86
C TYR A 108 1.38 3.56 9.84
N GLU A 109 0.40 4.48 9.70
CA GLU A 109 -0.66 4.34 8.71
C GLU A 109 -0.12 4.33 7.27
N GLU A 110 1.00 5.00 6.99
CA GLU A 110 1.66 4.93 5.67
C GLU A 110 2.17 3.52 5.35
N ILE A 111 2.65 2.76 6.36
CA ILE A 111 3.05 1.35 6.19
C ILE A 111 1.84 0.52 5.77
N VAL A 112 0.71 0.70 6.45
CA VAL A 112 -0.54 -0.03 6.17
C VAL A 112 -1.03 0.28 4.76
N ILE A 113 -1.04 1.56 4.37
CA ILE A 113 -1.42 2.01 3.03
C ILE A 113 -0.49 1.40 1.96
N ALA A 114 0.83 1.46 2.16
CA ALA A 114 1.81 0.92 1.21
C ALA A 114 1.64 -0.60 1.01
N ARG A 115 1.45 -1.36 2.10
CA ARG A 115 1.19 -2.81 2.04
C ARG A 115 -0.07 -3.13 1.23
N ARG A 116 -1.15 -2.40 1.45
CA ARG A 116 -2.41 -2.61 0.74
C ARG A 116 -2.32 -2.23 -0.74
N LYS A 117 -1.62 -1.14 -1.08
CA LYS A 117 -1.36 -0.75 -2.47
C LYS A 117 -0.54 -1.79 -3.21
N LEU A 118 0.51 -2.31 -2.56
CA LEU A 118 1.33 -3.38 -3.13
C LEU A 118 0.51 -4.65 -3.35
N ALA A 119 -0.30 -5.07 -2.39
CA ALA A 119 -1.20 -6.23 -2.52
C ALA A 119 -2.18 -6.07 -3.68
N LEU A 120 -2.74 -4.87 -3.88
CA LEU A 120 -3.59 -4.56 -5.03
C LEU A 120 -2.80 -4.68 -6.34
N SER A 121 -1.60 -4.11 -6.42
CA SER A 121 -0.76 -4.14 -7.62
C SER A 121 -0.38 -5.58 -8.01
N VAL A 122 0.00 -6.40 -7.01
CA VAL A 122 0.29 -7.83 -7.20
C VAL A 122 -0.95 -8.57 -7.71
N SER A 123 -2.12 -8.31 -7.12
CA SER A 123 -3.38 -8.95 -7.54
C SER A 123 -3.73 -8.59 -8.98
N GLN A 124 -3.60 -7.34 -9.36
CA GLN A 124 -3.87 -6.89 -10.73
C GLN A 124 -2.90 -7.52 -11.75
N SER A 125 -1.61 -7.59 -11.42
CA SER A 125 -0.60 -8.24 -12.27
C SER A 125 -0.88 -9.75 -12.41
N TYR A 126 -1.21 -10.42 -11.30
CA TYR A 126 -1.61 -11.83 -11.30
C TYR A 126 -2.81 -12.09 -12.22
N TYR A 127 -3.87 -11.28 -12.14
CA TYR A 127 -5.05 -11.45 -13.00
C TYR A 127 -4.76 -11.14 -14.46
N ARG A 128 -3.83 -10.23 -14.77
CA ARG A 128 -3.38 -10.03 -16.17
C ARG A 128 -2.62 -11.26 -16.69
N LEU A 129 -1.72 -11.84 -15.93
CA LEU A 129 -1.03 -13.09 -16.30
C LEU A 129 -2.03 -14.24 -16.49
N TYR A 130 -2.99 -14.37 -15.58
CA TYR A 130 -4.08 -15.34 -15.73
C TYR A 130 -4.82 -15.16 -17.05
N SER A 131 -5.21 -13.93 -17.38
CA SER A 131 -5.93 -13.62 -18.62
C SER A 131 -5.12 -14.03 -19.87
N ILE A 132 -3.83 -13.72 -19.89
CA ILE A 132 -2.94 -14.04 -20.99
C ILE A 132 -2.83 -15.56 -21.12
N ASN A 133 -2.54 -16.27 -20.03
CA ASN A 133 -2.37 -17.72 -20.01
C ASN A 133 -3.63 -18.48 -20.48
N GLU A 134 -4.82 -18.06 -20.02
CA GLU A 134 -6.06 -18.71 -20.45
C GLU A 134 -6.40 -18.42 -21.93
N LYS A 135 -6.12 -17.20 -22.41
CA LYS A 135 -6.26 -16.87 -23.83
C LYS A 135 -5.32 -17.66 -24.72
N GLN A 136 -4.06 -17.87 -24.31
CA GLN A 136 -3.10 -18.71 -25.02
C GLN A 136 -3.61 -20.15 -25.16
N LYS A 137 -4.16 -20.72 -24.08
CA LYS A 137 -4.76 -22.08 -24.11
C LYS A 137 -5.92 -22.16 -25.10
N VAL A 138 -6.84 -21.21 -25.04
CA VAL A 138 -7.98 -21.14 -25.95
C VAL A 138 -7.52 -21.01 -27.41
N LEU A 139 -6.53 -20.16 -27.71
CA LEU A 139 -5.98 -20.02 -29.05
C LEU A 139 -5.32 -21.32 -29.55
N GLU A 140 -4.53 -21.98 -28.68
CA GLU A 140 -3.91 -23.27 -29.03
C GLU A 140 -4.96 -24.35 -29.36
N GLU A 141 -5.99 -24.48 -28.50
CA GLU A 141 -7.11 -25.42 -28.76
C GLU A 141 -7.80 -25.13 -30.08
N ASN A 142 -8.07 -23.85 -30.40
CA ASN A 142 -8.69 -23.45 -31.65
C ASN A 142 -7.78 -23.69 -32.88
N ILE A 143 -6.45 -23.45 -32.75
CA ILE A 143 -5.50 -23.77 -33.81
C ILE A 143 -5.51 -25.28 -34.13
N GLN A 144 -5.53 -26.14 -33.11
CA GLN A 144 -5.60 -27.59 -33.31
C GLN A 144 -6.93 -28.04 -33.95
N LEU A 145 -8.02 -27.40 -33.57
CA LEU A 145 -9.33 -27.63 -34.17
C LEU A 145 -9.35 -27.25 -35.66
N LEU A 146 -8.83 -26.07 -36.03
CA LEU A 146 -8.72 -25.63 -37.43
C LEU A 146 -7.82 -26.55 -38.26
N LYS A 147 -6.74 -27.10 -37.68
CA LYS A 147 -5.91 -28.15 -38.37
C LYS A 147 -6.72 -29.42 -38.66
N THR A 148 -7.63 -29.79 -37.76
CA THR A 148 -8.53 -30.93 -37.95
C THR A 148 -9.50 -30.65 -39.09
N TYR A 149 -10.06 -29.44 -39.14
CA TYR A 149 -10.95 -29.03 -40.23
C TYR A 149 -10.23 -28.88 -41.58
N GLU A 150 -8.99 -28.43 -41.59
CA GLU A 150 -8.17 -28.40 -42.81
C GLU A 150 -8.01 -29.80 -43.42
N LYS A 151 -7.76 -30.82 -42.59
CA LYS A 151 -7.70 -32.22 -43.08
C LYS A 151 -9.03 -32.68 -43.63
N LEU A 152 -10.16 -32.34 -42.99
CA LEU A 152 -11.49 -32.67 -43.46
C LEU A 152 -11.79 -31.99 -44.81
N ALA A 153 -11.45 -30.69 -44.93
CA ALA A 153 -11.62 -29.92 -46.14
C ALA A 153 -10.76 -30.47 -47.29
N LEU A 154 -9.50 -30.82 -47.06
CA LEU A 154 -8.62 -31.45 -48.04
C LEU A 154 -9.22 -32.75 -48.58
N THR A 155 -9.70 -33.63 -47.70
CA THR A 155 -10.38 -34.87 -48.11
C THR A 155 -11.64 -34.61 -48.98
N SER A 156 -12.40 -33.56 -48.62
CA SER A 156 -13.59 -33.14 -49.35
C SER A 156 -13.26 -32.55 -50.74
N VAL A 157 -12.13 -31.85 -50.87
CA VAL A 157 -11.62 -31.36 -52.18
C VAL A 157 -11.22 -32.54 -53.09
N GLU A 158 -10.51 -33.55 -52.50
CA GLU A 158 -10.07 -34.75 -53.27
C GLU A 158 -11.25 -35.51 -53.90
N VAL A 159 -12.39 -35.53 -53.21
CA VAL A 159 -13.62 -36.19 -53.74
C VAL A 159 -14.56 -35.24 -54.49
N GLY A 160 -14.12 -33.99 -54.73
CA GLY A 160 -14.86 -32.97 -55.48
C GLY A 160 -16.08 -32.37 -54.76
N LYS A 161 -16.14 -32.47 -53.43
CA LYS A 161 -17.25 -31.95 -52.59
C LYS A 161 -17.00 -30.60 -51.99
N ALA A 162 -15.75 -30.10 -51.98
CA ALA A 162 -15.36 -28.81 -51.42
C ALA A 162 -14.42 -28.04 -52.36
N SER A 163 -14.27 -26.75 -52.13
CA SER A 163 -13.37 -25.87 -52.88
C SER A 163 -11.97 -25.82 -52.25
N ALA A 164 -10.93 -25.76 -53.08
CA ALA A 164 -9.57 -25.47 -52.60
C ALA A 164 -9.48 -24.10 -51.86
N VAL A 165 -10.41 -23.18 -52.13
CA VAL A 165 -10.51 -21.90 -51.42
C VAL A 165 -10.81 -22.09 -49.94
N ASP A 166 -11.57 -23.11 -49.55
CA ASP A 166 -11.91 -23.40 -48.16
C ASP A 166 -10.66 -23.79 -47.37
N VAL A 167 -9.76 -24.59 -47.97
CA VAL A 167 -8.46 -24.93 -47.37
C VAL A 167 -7.60 -23.70 -47.17
N LEU A 168 -7.52 -22.80 -48.14
CA LEU A 168 -6.75 -21.56 -48.03
C LEU A 168 -7.30 -20.64 -46.94
N ARG A 169 -8.63 -20.55 -46.80
CA ARG A 169 -9.27 -19.77 -45.70
C ARG A 169 -8.90 -20.32 -44.31
N LEU A 170 -8.93 -21.66 -44.15
CA LEU A 170 -8.51 -22.33 -42.94
C LEU A 170 -7.04 -22.02 -42.59
N GLN A 171 -6.16 -22.07 -43.58
CA GLN A 171 -4.74 -21.75 -43.40
C GLN A 171 -4.53 -20.27 -43.02
N ILE A 172 -5.24 -19.35 -43.66
CA ILE A 172 -5.21 -17.92 -43.29
C ILE A 172 -5.64 -17.75 -41.83
N ARG A 173 -6.74 -18.39 -41.45
CA ARG A 173 -7.25 -18.31 -40.08
C ARG A 173 -6.28 -18.90 -39.04
N GLN A 174 -5.66 -20.04 -39.35
CA GLN A 174 -4.60 -20.60 -38.49
C GLN A 174 -3.44 -19.64 -38.31
N ASN A 175 -2.98 -18.98 -39.38
CA ASN A 175 -1.90 -17.99 -39.30
C ASN A 175 -2.28 -16.79 -38.44
N GLU A 176 -3.53 -16.30 -38.53
CA GLU A 176 -4.03 -15.20 -37.66
C GLU A 176 -4.06 -15.60 -36.20
N LEU A 177 -4.53 -16.81 -35.87
CA LEU A 177 -4.56 -17.28 -34.47
C LEU A 177 -3.15 -17.55 -33.96
N GLN A 178 -2.25 -18.06 -34.79
CA GLN A 178 -0.85 -18.25 -34.45
C GLN A 178 -0.17 -16.89 -34.12
N GLN A 179 -0.39 -15.86 -34.93
CA GLN A 179 0.08 -14.50 -34.67
C GLN A 179 -0.47 -13.95 -33.34
N GLN A 180 -1.78 -14.13 -33.09
CA GLN A 180 -2.38 -13.68 -31.85
C GLN A 180 -1.75 -14.37 -30.62
N LYS A 181 -1.46 -15.68 -30.74
CA LYS A 181 -0.79 -16.43 -29.67
C LYS A 181 0.62 -15.92 -29.43
N GLU A 182 1.42 -15.72 -30.48
CA GLU A 182 2.80 -15.17 -30.34
C GLU A 182 2.82 -13.78 -29.70
N VAL A 183 1.87 -12.91 -30.02
CA VAL A 183 1.69 -11.61 -29.35
C VAL A 183 1.38 -11.79 -27.85
N LEU A 184 0.57 -12.78 -27.50
CA LEU A 184 0.30 -13.09 -26.08
C LEU A 184 1.51 -13.71 -25.40
N ASP A 185 2.35 -14.51 -26.08
CA ASP A 185 3.56 -15.08 -25.54
C ASP A 185 4.54 -13.94 -25.12
N GLU A 186 4.74 -12.95 -25.99
CA GLU A 186 5.53 -11.76 -25.65
C GLU A 186 4.89 -10.92 -24.53
N GLY A 187 3.56 -10.78 -24.56
CA GLY A 187 2.82 -10.09 -23.50
C GLY A 187 2.96 -10.79 -22.14
N TYR A 188 3.03 -12.12 -22.11
CA TYR A 188 3.24 -12.91 -20.91
C TYR A 188 4.62 -12.62 -20.28
N LEU A 189 5.67 -12.59 -21.10
CA LEU A 189 7.03 -12.29 -20.63
C LEU A 189 7.13 -10.89 -19.99
N GLY A 190 6.50 -9.90 -20.62
CA GLY A 190 6.44 -8.53 -20.06
C GLY A 190 5.70 -8.45 -18.73
N GLU A 191 4.54 -9.10 -18.63
CA GLU A 191 3.76 -9.11 -17.39
C GLU A 191 4.42 -9.97 -16.30
N GLN A 192 5.09 -11.08 -16.67
CA GLN A 192 5.90 -11.89 -15.76
C GLN A 192 7.00 -11.05 -15.12
N THR A 193 7.73 -10.26 -15.94
CA THR A 193 8.74 -9.33 -15.44
C THR A 193 8.14 -8.31 -14.48
N THR A 194 6.94 -7.79 -14.80
CA THR A 194 6.22 -6.85 -13.94
C THR A 194 5.87 -7.47 -12.58
N LEU A 195 5.30 -8.68 -12.57
CA LEU A 195 5.00 -9.38 -11.32
C LEU A 195 6.28 -9.66 -10.51
N ASN A 196 7.32 -10.17 -11.15
CA ASN A 196 8.60 -10.46 -10.49
C ASN A 196 9.24 -9.20 -9.88
N THR A 197 9.12 -8.05 -10.54
CA THR A 197 9.55 -6.75 -10.00
C THR A 197 8.76 -6.37 -8.75
N LEU A 198 7.44 -6.58 -8.74
CA LEU A 198 6.61 -6.35 -7.54
C LEU A 198 6.98 -7.28 -6.39
N LEU A 199 7.44 -8.50 -6.68
CA LEU A 199 7.94 -9.47 -5.72
C LEU A 199 9.39 -9.22 -5.28
N ASN A 200 10.06 -8.24 -5.89
CA ASN A 200 11.48 -7.92 -5.70
C ASN A 200 12.40 -9.13 -5.93
N ARG A 201 12.20 -9.81 -7.06
CA ARG A 201 13.03 -10.96 -7.50
C ARG A 201 13.44 -10.81 -8.98
N ASP A 202 14.29 -11.72 -9.46
CA ASP A 202 14.76 -11.70 -10.86
C ASP A 202 13.55 -11.71 -11.84
N GLY A 203 13.55 -10.76 -12.78
CA GLY A 203 12.46 -10.57 -13.75
C GLY A 203 12.18 -11.78 -14.65
N ASN A 204 13.18 -12.64 -14.86
CA ASN A 204 13.09 -13.85 -15.67
C ASN A 204 12.62 -15.08 -14.88
N THR A 205 12.35 -14.94 -13.57
CA THR A 205 11.84 -16.07 -12.76
C THR A 205 10.53 -16.55 -13.35
N GLU A 206 10.44 -17.85 -13.65
CA GLU A 206 9.23 -18.45 -14.22
C GLU A 206 8.04 -18.29 -13.25
N VAL A 207 6.92 -17.85 -13.80
CA VAL A 207 5.64 -17.76 -13.10
C VAL A 207 4.65 -18.67 -13.79
N VAL A 208 4.16 -19.69 -13.10
CA VAL A 208 3.12 -20.58 -13.62
C VAL A 208 1.81 -20.30 -12.90
N ILE A 209 0.76 -20.00 -13.65
CA ILE A 209 -0.58 -19.78 -13.10
C ILE A 209 -1.31 -21.12 -13.06
N LEU A 210 -1.57 -21.59 -11.84
CA LEU A 210 -2.16 -22.91 -11.57
C LEU A 210 -3.67 -22.86 -11.29
N GLU A 211 -4.16 -21.71 -10.87
CA GLU A 211 -5.55 -21.54 -10.43
C GLU A 211 -6.48 -21.35 -11.62
N LYS A 212 -7.65 -21.98 -11.57
CA LYS A 212 -8.77 -21.69 -12.49
C LYS A 212 -9.78 -20.82 -11.75
N LEU A 213 -9.98 -19.61 -12.24
CA LEU A 213 -10.97 -18.69 -11.68
C LEU A 213 -12.39 -19.17 -12.03
N MET A 214 -13.27 -19.07 -11.05
CA MET A 214 -14.71 -19.35 -11.20
C MET A 214 -15.48 -18.14 -10.68
N LEU A 215 -16.52 -17.74 -11.38
CA LEU A 215 -17.38 -16.66 -10.91
C LEU A 215 -18.17 -17.14 -9.68
N PRO A 216 -18.16 -16.44 -8.55
CA PRO A 216 -18.95 -16.81 -7.39
C PRO A 216 -20.46 -16.65 -7.69
N ASP A 217 -21.29 -17.48 -7.07
CA ASP A 217 -22.74 -17.45 -7.29
C ASP A 217 -23.36 -16.11 -6.88
N GLU A 218 -22.90 -15.56 -5.74
CA GLU A 218 -23.36 -14.28 -5.21
C GLU A 218 -22.19 -13.35 -4.90
N ASP A 219 -22.43 -12.05 -5.03
CA ASP A 219 -21.48 -11.03 -4.63
C ASP A 219 -21.63 -10.73 -3.13
N GLY A 220 -20.51 -10.49 -2.46
CA GLY A 220 -20.52 -10.03 -1.07
C GLY A 220 -21.25 -8.69 -0.93
N VAL A 221 -22.07 -8.58 0.13
CA VAL A 221 -22.70 -7.33 0.54
C VAL A 221 -21.73 -6.56 1.42
N PHE A 222 -21.55 -5.28 1.16
CA PHE A 222 -20.66 -4.41 1.91
C PHE A 222 -21.47 -3.50 2.84
N ALA A 223 -20.97 -3.24 4.04
CA ALA A 223 -21.57 -2.28 4.94
C ALA A 223 -21.46 -0.86 4.37
N GLU A 224 -22.44 -0.01 4.64
CA GLU A 224 -22.53 1.37 4.13
C GLU A 224 -21.35 2.24 4.60
N ASP A 225 -20.79 1.93 5.78
CA ASP A 225 -19.67 2.61 6.42
C ASP A 225 -18.31 1.93 6.21
N ALA A 226 -18.23 0.91 5.34
CA ALA A 226 -16.99 0.14 5.13
C ALA A 226 -15.78 0.99 4.69
N LEU A 227 -16.03 2.14 4.05
CA LEU A 227 -14.96 3.07 3.64
C LEU A 227 -14.38 3.88 4.80
N THR A 228 -15.12 4.10 5.87
CA THR A 228 -14.68 4.97 6.98
C THR A 228 -13.45 4.44 7.71
N LEU A 229 -13.25 3.12 7.68
CA LEU A 229 -12.08 2.43 8.26
C LEU A 229 -10.90 2.31 7.28
N ASN A 230 -10.98 2.96 6.11
CA ASN A 230 -9.86 2.92 5.16
C ASN A 230 -8.62 3.59 5.77
N PRO A 231 -7.45 2.95 5.76
CA PRO A 231 -6.21 3.51 6.34
C PRO A 231 -5.82 4.88 5.78
N GLU A 232 -6.21 5.19 4.55
CA GLU A 232 -5.96 6.52 3.99
C GLU A 232 -6.80 7.62 4.68
N LEU A 233 -7.97 7.29 5.25
CA LEU A 233 -8.76 8.21 6.08
C LEU A 233 -8.25 8.23 7.51
N LEU A 234 -7.92 7.06 8.07
CA LEU A 234 -7.35 6.95 9.42
C LEU A 234 -6.05 7.74 9.56
N LYS A 235 -5.22 7.78 8.51
CA LYS A 235 -4.04 8.64 8.47
C LYS A 235 -4.38 10.12 8.74
N TYR A 236 -5.46 10.65 8.15
CA TYR A 236 -5.88 12.03 8.41
C TYR A 236 -6.37 12.22 9.85
N ASP A 237 -7.01 11.21 10.46
CA ASP A 237 -7.39 11.26 11.88
C ASP A 237 -6.14 11.30 12.78
N LYS A 238 -5.11 10.51 12.46
CA LYS A 238 -3.83 10.55 13.18
C LYS A 238 -3.08 11.87 13.00
N LEU A 239 -3.10 12.42 11.78
CA LEU A 239 -2.55 13.76 11.54
C LEU A 239 -3.31 14.86 12.29
N TYR A 240 -4.64 14.78 12.36
CA TYR A 240 -5.43 15.72 13.14
C TYR A 240 -5.06 15.64 14.62
N GLU A 241 -4.99 14.43 15.17
CA GLU A 241 -4.58 14.20 16.55
C GLU A 241 -3.18 14.76 16.84
N SER A 242 -2.22 14.58 15.93
CA SER A 242 -0.89 15.15 16.08
C SER A 242 -0.90 16.68 16.19
N VAL A 243 -1.82 17.35 15.49
CA VAL A 243 -1.97 18.82 15.60
C VAL A 243 -2.63 19.21 16.92
N VAL A 244 -3.55 18.39 17.45
CA VAL A 244 -4.08 18.57 18.82
C VAL A 244 -2.93 18.51 19.84
N GLN A 245 -2.09 17.48 19.76
CA GLN A 245 -0.92 17.32 20.63
C GLN A 245 0.11 18.46 20.44
N SER A 246 0.26 18.98 19.22
CA SER A 246 1.07 20.16 18.94
C SER A 246 0.55 21.41 19.67
N GLU A 247 -0.78 21.57 19.80
CA GLU A 247 -1.35 22.69 20.55
C GLU A 247 -1.14 22.51 22.06
N GLU A 248 -1.28 21.30 22.59
CA GLU A 248 -1.00 21.00 24.00
C GLU A 248 0.47 21.27 24.32
N LEU A 249 1.39 20.88 23.45
CA LEU A 249 2.81 21.20 23.57
C LEU A 249 3.06 22.71 23.53
N ASN A 250 2.44 23.44 22.59
CA ASN A 250 2.54 24.89 22.48
C ASN A 250 2.09 25.60 23.76
N GLN A 251 1.03 25.10 24.40
CA GLN A 251 0.54 25.61 25.69
C GLN A 251 1.50 25.26 26.85
N ALA A 252 2.05 24.04 26.86
CA ALA A 252 3.03 23.62 27.85
C ALA A 252 4.34 24.44 27.78
N GLU A 253 4.84 24.72 26.56
CA GLU A 253 6.04 25.53 26.30
C GLU A 253 5.84 27.02 26.67
N ARG A 254 4.61 27.50 26.75
CA ARG A 254 4.28 28.85 27.22
C ARG A 254 4.55 29.04 28.72
N ASN A 255 4.62 27.96 29.49
CA ASN A 255 4.84 28.02 30.91
C ASN A 255 6.30 28.48 31.24
N PRO A 256 6.52 29.04 32.43
CA PRO A 256 7.87 29.42 32.85
C PRO A 256 8.82 28.23 32.93
N MET A 257 10.12 28.45 32.70
CA MET A 257 11.18 27.49 33.05
C MET A 257 11.80 27.82 34.38
N ILE A 258 12.15 26.80 35.17
CA ILE A 258 12.84 26.97 36.48
C ILE A 258 14.32 26.64 36.26
N GLY A 259 15.18 27.55 36.73
CA GLY A 259 16.61 27.35 36.69
C GLY A 259 17.21 27.21 38.11
N PHE A 260 18.15 26.29 38.21
CA PHE A 260 19.00 26.16 39.39
C PHE A 260 20.44 26.48 39.01
N GLY A 261 21.15 27.18 39.86
CA GLY A 261 22.55 27.53 39.62
C GLY A 261 23.37 27.55 40.91
N LEU A 262 24.68 27.47 40.71
CA LEU A 262 25.67 27.60 41.77
C LEU A 262 26.82 28.45 41.24
N ASP A 263 27.13 29.54 41.94
CA ASP A 263 28.35 30.32 41.72
C ASP A 263 29.36 30.00 42.80
N TYR A 264 30.62 29.83 42.40
CA TYR A 264 31.77 29.73 43.25
C TYR A 264 32.73 30.86 42.92
N VAL A 265 33.09 31.68 43.94
CA VAL A 265 33.99 32.84 43.77
C VAL A 265 35.14 32.71 44.77
N PRO A 266 36.36 32.35 44.29
CA PRO A 266 37.55 32.34 45.16
C PRO A 266 37.92 33.77 45.53
N VAL A 267 38.23 33.95 46.84
CA VAL A 267 38.54 35.22 47.44
C VAL A 267 39.97 35.20 48.01
N SER A 268 40.75 36.26 47.77
CA SER A 268 42.08 36.44 48.36
C SER A 268 42.00 36.90 49.79
N GLU A 269 42.90 36.41 50.69
CA GLU A 269 43.08 36.95 52.02
C GLU A 269 43.54 38.40 51.97
N ARG A 270 43.07 39.21 52.92
CA ARG A 270 43.57 40.56 53.18
C ARG A 270 44.74 40.50 54.11
N PRO A 271 45.93 40.97 53.70
CA PRO A 271 47.13 40.88 54.57
C PRO A 271 47.09 41.83 55.76
N ASP A 272 46.28 42.89 55.71
CA ASP A 272 46.17 43.99 56.65
C ASP A 272 45.06 43.80 57.70
N MET A 273 44.28 42.68 57.61
CA MET A 273 43.15 42.45 58.54
C MET A 273 43.16 41.02 59.08
N SER A 274 42.87 40.87 60.34
CA SER A 274 42.73 39.56 61.02
C SER A 274 41.30 39.40 61.57
N PHE A 275 40.47 38.64 60.85
CA PHE A 275 39.15 38.24 61.34
C PHE A 275 38.83 36.81 60.78
N SER A 276 37.86 36.12 61.38
CA SER A 276 37.62 34.68 61.16
C SER A 276 37.20 34.29 59.76
N ASP A 277 36.69 35.25 58.98
CA ASP A 277 36.22 35.02 57.58
C ASP A 277 37.16 35.59 56.48
N ASN A 278 38.39 35.96 56.85
CA ASN A 278 39.37 36.55 55.95
C ASN A 278 39.78 35.51 54.91
N GLY A 279 39.61 35.82 53.56
CA GLY A 279 39.91 34.96 52.46
C GLY A 279 38.88 33.85 52.21
N LYS A 280 37.73 33.87 52.89
CA LYS A 280 36.69 32.84 52.69
C LYS A 280 35.99 32.96 51.34
N ASP A 281 36.06 31.89 50.61
CA ASP A 281 35.39 31.77 49.28
C ASP A 281 33.86 31.91 49.38
N ILE A 282 33.25 32.41 48.30
CA ILE A 282 31.82 32.64 48.22
C ILE A 282 31.17 31.48 47.46
N PHE A 283 30.18 30.82 48.09
CA PHE A 283 29.27 29.89 47.46
C PHE A 283 27.88 30.52 47.40
N MET A 284 27.31 30.65 46.19
CA MET A 284 26.02 31.30 46.01
C MET A 284 25.08 30.39 45.20
N PRO A 285 24.23 29.59 45.86
CA PRO A 285 23.15 28.88 45.17
C PRO A 285 22.12 29.89 44.66
N MET A 286 21.61 29.64 43.43
CA MET A 286 20.67 30.53 42.77
C MET A 286 19.47 29.75 42.25
N VAL A 287 18.31 30.38 42.29
CA VAL A 287 17.10 29.93 41.59
C VAL A 287 16.70 31.05 40.64
N SER A 288 16.40 30.68 39.41
CA SER A 288 15.95 31.61 38.37
C SER A 288 14.65 31.13 37.74
N VAL A 289 13.86 32.04 37.22
CA VAL A 289 12.63 31.75 36.49
C VAL A 289 12.69 32.50 35.16
N SER A 290 12.53 31.77 34.06
CA SER A 290 12.44 32.34 32.71
C SER A 290 10.99 32.33 32.26
N VAL A 291 10.46 33.52 31.90
CA VAL A 291 9.04 33.69 31.51
C VAL A 291 8.96 34.37 30.14
N PRO A 292 8.23 33.83 29.16
CA PRO A 292 8.10 34.42 27.81
C PRO A 292 7.08 35.57 27.80
N LEU A 293 7.39 36.75 28.36
CA LEU A 293 6.45 37.86 28.56
C LEU A 293 6.02 38.60 27.26
N PHE A 294 6.93 38.76 26.30
CA PHE A 294 6.70 39.55 25.07
C PHE A 294 6.83 38.70 23.80
N ASN A 295 6.18 37.56 23.80
CA ASN A 295 6.37 36.59 22.71
C ASN A 295 5.04 36.25 22.03
N ASN A 296 4.86 36.71 20.78
CA ASN A 296 3.71 36.39 19.97
C ASN A 296 3.77 34.99 19.35
N LYS A 297 4.90 34.25 19.50
CA LYS A 297 5.12 32.92 18.94
C LYS A 297 3.96 32.00 19.27
N TYR A 298 3.64 31.86 20.54
CA TYR A 298 2.63 30.90 21.03
C TYR A 298 1.23 31.17 20.46
N LYS A 299 0.82 32.46 20.39
CA LYS A 299 -0.46 32.85 19.78
C LYS A 299 -0.49 32.55 18.28
N SER A 300 0.63 32.79 17.59
CA SER A 300 0.75 32.47 16.17
C SER A 300 0.74 30.95 15.92
N THR A 301 1.41 30.17 16.75
CA THR A 301 1.41 28.70 16.68
C THR A 301 -0.01 28.14 16.90
N SER A 302 -0.77 28.64 17.91
CA SER A 302 -2.17 28.25 18.10
C SER A 302 -3.01 28.52 16.86
N LYS A 303 -2.82 29.70 16.20
CA LYS A 303 -3.56 29.99 14.97
C LYS A 303 -3.12 29.09 13.78
N GLN A 304 -1.83 28.74 13.71
CA GLN A 304 -1.35 27.78 12.71
C GLN A 304 -1.97 26.39 12.94
N ASN A 305 -2.03 25.94 14.21
CA ASN A 305 -2.63 24.64 14.55
C ASN A 305 -4.12 24.61 14.21
N GLU A 306 -4.88 25.69 14.51
CA GLU A 306 -6.29 25.81 14.11
C GLU A 306 -6.46 25.70 12.58
N LEU A 307 -5.67 26.42 11.81
CA LEU A 307 -5.71 26.39 10.36
C LEU A 307 -5.29 25.02 9.78
N ARG A 308 -4.33 24.38 10.43
CA ARG A 308 -3.86 23.03 10.05
C ARG A 308 -4.93 21.96 10.28
N GLN A 309 -5.69 22.06 11.39
CA GLN A 309 -6.83 21.17 11.64
C GLN A 309 -7.91 21.32 10.56
N LEU A 310 -8.24 22.56 10.17
CA LEU A 310 -9.18 22.81 9.09
C LEU A 310 -8.68 22.29 7.72
N GLU A 311 -7.39 22.46 7.45
CA GLU A 311 -6.75 21.93 6.24
C GLU A 311 -6.85 20.41 6.20
N ILE A 312 -6.48 19.71 7.28
CA ILE A 312 -6.53 18.25 7.39
C ILE A 312 -7.95 17.73 7.21
N THR A 313 -8.95 18.40 7.81
CA THR A 313 -10.36 18.05 7.65
C THR A 313 -10.78 18.15 6.18
N ALA A 314 -10.46 19.26 5.52
CA ALA A 314 -10.78 19.44 4.10
C ALA A 314 -10.06 18.41 3.19
N GLN A 315 -8.82 18.05 3.51
CA GLN A 315 -8.07 17.01 2.80
C GLN A 315 -8.71 15.63 3.00
N LYS A 316 -9.16 15.30 4.23
CA LYS A 316 -9.87 14.06 4.55
C LYS A 316 -11.17 13.95 3.76
N ASP A 317 -11.98 15.03 3.76
CA ASP A 317 -13.25 15.09 3.02
C ASP A 317 -13.03 14.89 1.51
N ASN A 318 -12.03 15.57 0.95
CA ASN A 318 -11.65 15.37 -0.45
C ASN A 318 -11.20 13.93 -0.73
N ARG A 319 -10.42 13.32 0.18
CA ARG A 319 -10.00 11.92 0.03
C ARG A 319 -11.18 10.96 0.09
N LEU A 320 -12.13 11.18 1.01
CA LEU A 320 -13.35 10.39 1.10
C LEU A 320 -14.13 10.41 -0.23
N ASN A 321 -14.36 11.60 -0.81
CA ASN A 321 -15.02 11.74 -2.11
C ASN A 321 -14.32 10.92 -3.22
N VAL A 322 -12.98 10.91 -3.23
CA VAL A 322 -12.20 10.10 -4.20
C VAL A 322 -12.40 8.61 -3.96
N LEU A 323 -12.37 8.15 -2.69
CA LEU A 323 -12.58 6.75 -2.33
C LEU A 323 -14.00 6.28 -2.66
N GLU A 324 -15.02 7.09 -2.38
CA GLU A 324 -16.43 6.82 -2.73
C GLU A 324 -16.61 6.66 -4.23
N SER A 325 -16.05 7.59 -5.02
CA SER A 325 -16.09 7.50 -6.48
C SER A 325 -15.39 6.24 -7.00
N ALA A 326 -14.20 5.92 -6.48
CA ALA A 326 -13.45 4.73 -6.86
C ALA A 326 -14.21 3.44 -6.49
N PHE A 327 -14.84 3.41 -5.32
CA PHE A 327 -15.65 2.29 -4.87
C PHE A 327 -16.87 2.07 -5.76
N ALA A 328 -17.63 3.12 -6.04
CA ALA A 328 -18.80 3.05 -6.94
C ALA A 328 -18.40 2.56 -8.34
N GLN A 329 -17.27 3.04 -8.88
CA GLN A 329 -16.75 2.59 -10.17
C GLN A 329 -16.34 1.13 -10.13
N ALA A 330 -15.62 0.68 -9.10
CA ALA A 330 -15.18 -0.70 -8.96
C ALA A 330 -16.39 -1.67 -8.86
N ILE A 331 -17.39 -1.34 -8.06
CA ILE A 331 -18.63 -2.11 -7.97
C ILE A 331 -19.36 -2.16 -9.32
N SER A 332 -19.50 -1.03 -9.99
CA SER A 332 -20.14 -0.97 -11.32
C SER A 332 -19.42 -1.83 -12.35
N GLN A 333 -18.09 -1.73 -12.43
CA GLN A 333 -17.28 -2.51 -13.37
C GLN A 333 -17.30 -4.01 -13.05
N ARG A 334 -17.29 -4.37 -11.76
CA ARG A 334 -17.46 -5.76 -11.30
C ARG A 334 -18.79 -6.33 -11.74
N ASN A 335 -19.89 -5.61 -11.54
CA ASN A 335 -21.24 -6.03 -11.94
C ASN A 335 -21.38 -6.15 -13.46
N GLN A 336 -20.81 -5.19 -14.22
CA GLN A 336 -20.74 -5.28 -15.68
C GLN A 336 -19.98 -6.52 -16.15
N ALA A 337 -18.86 -6.85 -15.49
CA ALA A 337 -18.06 -8.02 -15.77
C ALA A 337 -18.87 -9.32 -15.54
N ARG A 338 -19.62 -9.42 -14.44
CA ARG A 338 -20.54 -10.53 -14.17
C ARG A 338 -21.59 -10.69 -15.26
N ILE A 339 -22.24 -9.60 -15.65
CA ILE A 339 -23.26 -9.61 -16.73
C ILE A 339 -22.63 -10.10 -18.04
N LYS A 340 -21.44 -9.59 -18.40
CA LYS A 340 -20.71 -10.02 -19.59
C LYS A 340 -20.38 -11.51 -19.52
N TYR A 341 -19.81 -11.99 -18.42
CA TYR A 341 -19.47 -13.39 -18.23
C TYR A 341 -20.67 -14.31 -18.47
N ASN A 342 -21.78 -14.06 -17.79
CA ASN A 342 -22.99 -14.86 -17.90
C ASN A 342 -23.59 -14.83 -19.32
N THR A 343 -23.46 -13.71 -20.02
CA THR A 343 -23.92 -13.60 -21.41
C THR A 343 -23.03 -14.42 -22.35
N GLN A 344 -21.70 -14.34 -22.19
CA GLN A 344 -20.78 -15.12 -23.00
C GLN A 344 -20.93 -16.63 -22.76
N GLU A 345 -21.19 -17.06 -21.53
CA GLU A 345 -21.43 -18.45 -21.20
C GLU A 345 -22.68 -19.00 -21.93
N LYS A 346 -23.79 -18.23 -21.93
CA LYS A 346 -25.01 -18.61 -22.66
C LYS A 346 -24.77 -18.65 -24.16
N ASN A 347 -24.09 -17.63 -24.70
CA ASN A 347 -23.79 -17.55 -26.14
C ASN A 347 -22.86 -18.69 -26.56
N LEU A 348 -21.86 -19.03 -25.78
CA LEU A 348 -20.93 -20.13 -26.04
C LEU A 348 -21.68 -21.48 -26.11
N LYS A 349 -22.61 -21.72 -25.16
CA LYS A 349 -23.45 -22.91 -25.19
C LYS A 349 -24.27 -23.00 -26.50
N GLN A 350 -24.95 -21.90 -26.89
CA GLN A 350 -25.73 -21.85 -28.12
C GLN A 350 -24.86 -22.02 -29.37
N ALA A 351 -23.65 -21.44 -29.35
CA ALA A 351 -22.72 -21.59 -30.50
C ALA A 351 -22.20 -23.02 -30.62
N ASN A 352 -21.96 -23.72 -29.50
CA ASN A 352 -21.59 -25.15 -29.52
C ASN A 352 -22.73 -26.02 -30.09
N ASP A 353 -23.97 -25.76 -29.66
CA ASP A 353 -25.15 -26.46 -30.18
C ASP A 353 -25.31 -26.21 -31.69
N ALA A 354 -25.08 -24.98 -32.18
CA ALA A 354 -25.14 -24.62 -33.59
C ALA A 354 -24.01 -25.29 -34.40
N GLU A 355 -22.79 -25.33 -33.88
CA GLU A 355 -21.64 -25.98 -34.52
C GLU A 355 -21.93 -27.47 -34.79
N GLU A 356 -22.47 -28.20 -33.81
CA GLU A 356 -22.79 -29.61 -33.96
C GLU A 356 -23.79 -29.84 -35.12
N ILE A 357 -24.79 -28.95 -35.26
CA ILE A 357 -25.74 -29.00 -36.38
C ILE A 357 -25.06 -28.69 -37.73
N LEU A 358 -24.24 -27.65 -37.75
CA LEU A 358 -23.55 -27.21 -38.98
C LEU A 358 -22.56 -28.26 -39.49
N ILE A 359 -21.80 -28.90 -38.58
CA ILE A 359 -20.88 -30.00 -39.00
C ILE A 359 -21.65 -31.15 -39.67
N LYS A 360 -22.77 -31.59 -39.06
CA LYS A 360 -23.60 -32.65 -39.66
C LYS A 360 -24.14 -32.26 -41.02
N ASN A 361 -24.58 -31.02 -41.23
CA ASN A 361 -25.08 -30.51 -42.48
C ASN A 361 -23.96 -30.38 -43.53
N TYR A 362 -22.75 -29.99 -43.12
CA TYR A 362 -21.59 -29.96 -44.01
C TYR A 362 -21.19 -31.36 -44.47
N GLU A 363 -21.17 -32.37 -43.61
CA GLU A 363 -20.87 -33.76 -43.94
C GLU A 363 -21.86 -34.33 -45.00
N THR A 364 -23.14 -33.88 -44.96
CA THR A 364 -24.15 -34.26 -45.94
C THR A 364 -24.11 -33.44 -47.22
N GLY A 365 -23.27 -32.38 -47.26
CA GLY A 365 -23.14 -31.51 -48.44
C GLY A 365 -24.29 -30.51 -48.60
N THR A 366 -25.03 -30.20 -47.55
CA THR A 366 -26.19 -29.30 -47.59
C THR A 366 -25.85 -27.83 -47.30
N ILE A 367 -24.66 -27.53 -46.74
CA ILE A 367 -24.16 -26.17 -46.48
C ILE A 367 -22.71 -26.01 -46.89
N ASP A 368 -22.29 -24.74 -46.99
CA ASP A 368 -20.90 -24.35 -47.22
C ASP A 368 -20.09 -24.46 -45.93
N PHE A 369 -18.79 -24.73 -46.03
CA PHE A 369 -17.87 -24.76 -44.87
C PHE A 369 -17.73 -23.38 -44.18
N ASN A 370 -18.02 -22.31 -44.89
CA ASN A 370 -18.03 -20.96 -44.33
C ASN A 370 -18.95 -20.83 -43.12
N ASP A 371 -20.12 -21.47 -43.12
CA ASP A 371 -21.05 -21.42 -42.00
C ASP A 371 -20.44 -22.04 -40.73
N VAL A 372 -19.61 -23.07 -40.86
CA VAL A 372 -18.88 -23.70 -39.75
C VAL A 372 -17.77 -22.78 -39.26
N LEU A 373 -17.05 -22.10 -40.15
CA LEU A 373 -16.00 -21.14 -39.78
C LEU A 373 -16.57 -19.93 -39.02
N ASP A 374 -17.71 -19.40 -39.46
CA ASP A 374 -18.36 -18.25 -38.84
C ASP A 374 -18.79 -18.56 -37.41
N ILE A 375 -19.37 -19.72 -37.15
CA ILE A 375 -19.77 -20.11 -35.80
C ILE A 375 -18.55 -20.32 -34.88
N GLN A 376 -17.46 -20.86 -35.43
CA GLN A 376 -16.21 -21.02 -34.68
C GLN A 376 -15.54 -19.71 -34.33
N GLU A 377 -15.59 -18.72 -35.21
CA GLU A 377 -15.12 -17.38 -34.89
C GLU A 377 -15.93 -16.76 -33.75
N LEU A 378 -17.24 -16.97 -33.72
CA LEU A 378 -18.10 -16.54 -32.62
C LEU A 378 -17.76 -17.27 -31.31
N GLN A 379 -17.53 -18.60 -31.37
CA GLN A 379 -17.11 -19.36 -30.16
C GLN A 379 -15.80 -18.84 -29.58
N LEU A 380 -14.77 -18.69 -30.42
CA LEU A 380 -13.49 -18.12 -30.01
C LEU A 380 -13.66 -16.74 -29.38
N LYS A 381 -14.43 -15.86 -30.00
CA LYS A 381 -14.76 -14.53 -29.48
C LYS A 381 -15.45 -14.61 -28.13
N PHE A 382 -16.42 -15.53 -27.96
CA PHE A 382 -17.12 -15.69 -26.67
C PHE A 382 -16.19 -16.22 -25.57
N GLN A 383 -15.31 -17.19 -25.88
CA GLN A 383 -14.31 -17.71 -24.96
C GLN A 383 -13.34 -16.61 -24.48
N ILE A 384 -12.76 -15.84 -25.41
CA ILE A 384 -11.84 -14.74 -25.09
C ILE A 384 -12.55 -13.64 -24.26
N ASN A 385 -13.80 -13.32 -24.62
CA ASN A 385 -14.58 -12.34 -23.87
C ASN A 385 -14.96 -12.84 -22.46
N GLN A 386 -15.23 -14.14 -22.30
CA GLN A 386 -15.51 -14.76 -21.01
C GLN A 386 -14.28 -14.69 -20.09
N ILE A 387 -13.09 -15.02 -20.61
CA ILE A 387 -11.81 -14.87 -19.88
C ILE A 387 -11.59 -13.41 -19.47
N SER A 388 -11.81 -12.48 -20.38
CA SER A 388 -11.66 -11.05 -20.11
C SER A 388 -12.67 -10.57 -19.05
N ALA A 389 -13.88 -11.08 -19.07
CA ALA A 389 -14.92 -10.74 -18.09
C ALA A 389 -14.59 -11.25 -16.70
N ILE A 390 -14.21 -12.54 -16.55
CA ILE A 390 -13.86 -13.08 -15.23
C ILE A 390 -12.61 -12.41 -14.65
N THR A 391 -11.64 -12.11 -15.48
CA THR A 391 -10.43 -11.38 -15.07
C THR A 391 -10.78 -9.97 -14.58
N THR A 392 -11.64 -9.26 -15.30
CA THR A 392 -12.13 -7.94 -14.90
C THR A 392 -12.88 -8.01 -13.57
N TYR A 393 -13.73 -9.02 -13.39
CA TYR A 393 -14.47 -9.25 -12.15
C TYR A 393 -13.52 -9.34 -10.94
N TYR A 394 -12.49 -10.19 -11.03
CA TYR A 394 -11.54 -10.38 -9.93
C TYR A 394 -10.61 -9.18 -9.74
N ALA A 395 -10.18 -8.51 -10.82
CA ALA A 395 -9.39 -7.29 -10.72
C ALA A 395 -10.17 -6.16 -10.00
N GLN A 396 -11.47 -6.01 -10.31
CA GLN A 396 -12.33 -5.02 -9.63
C GLN A 396 -12.67 -5.46 -8.19
N SER A 397 -12.82 -6.74 -7.92
CA SER A 397 -12.96 -7.26 -6.55
C SER A 397 -11.72 -6.95 -5.71
N ALA A 398 -10.52 -7.03 -6.28
CA ALA A 398 -9.29 -6.64 -5.60
C ALA A 398 -9.26 -5.12 -5.29
N VAL A 399 -9.78 -4.27 -6.19
CA VAL A 399 -9.94 -2.83 -5.93
C VAL A 399 -10.93 -2.60 -4.79
N VAL A 400 -12.08 -3.28 -4.81
CA VAL A 400 -13.06 -3.20 -3.71
C VAL A 400 -12.42 -3.59 -2.39
N ASN A 401 -11.70 -4.72 -2.34
CA ASN A 401 -11.02 -5.17 -1.12
C ASN A 401 -9.92 -4.21 -0.64
N TYR A 402 -9.28 -3.48 -1.56
CA TYR A 402 -8.35 -2.40 -1.20
C TYR A 402 -9.06 -1.23 -0.54
N LEU A 403 -10.24 -0.85 -1.05
CA LEU A 403 -10.99 0.32 -0.59
C LEU A 403 -11.69 0.07 0.74
N ILE A 404 -12.27 -1.12 0.94
CA ILE A 404 -12.91 -1.52 2.20
C ILE A 404 -11.94 -2.32 3.06
N THR A 405 -11.92 -2.06 4.33
CA THR A 405 -11.13 -2.82 5.29
C THR A 405 -11.99 -3.93 5.88
N GLN A 406 -11.56 -5.15 5.77
CA GLN A 406 -12.05 -6.29 6.56
C GLN A 406 -10.92 -6.83 7.40
#